data_083a3ad3d6f084c96e5a7662cc45d7ab
#
_entry.id   083a3ad3d6f084c96e5a7662cc45d7ab
#
_cell.length_a   1.000
_cell.length_b   1.000
_cell.length_c   1.000
_cell.angle_alpha   90.00
_cell.angle_beta   90.00
_cell.angle_gamma   90.00
#
_symmetry.space_group_name_H-M   'P 1'
#
loop_
_entity.id
_entity.type
_entity.pdbx_description
1 polymer ?
#
loop_
_entity_poly.entity_id
_entity_poly.type
_entity_poly.pdbx_seq_one_letter_code
_entity_poly.pdbx_strand_id
1 'polypeptide(L)'
;SGEFFWNSGIFVWQAGVIKEEMEKYIPEITRLFDGWEGALGSSAEKVFVERAYTDCVKLSIDYGVMEKTDRAWLYPVHFGWSENFYSSISNKDSDGNIANTSKVILQNDKRNIILTKDKEKLLILRGLEDCIVVDTEDVLLICPRDDKQYKELVNSTRMPGYDKYR
;
A
#
# COMPACT_ATOMS: atom_id res chain seq x y z
N SER A 1 5.76 22.61 -15.82
CA SER A 1 6.33 22.66 -17.18
C SER A 1 5.30 22.24 -18.24
N GLY A 2 4.29 21.41 -17.90
CA GLY A 2 3.32 20.88 -18.86
C GLY A 2 3.83 19.67 -19.68
N GLU A 3 5.04 19.24 -19.43
CA GLU A 3 5.68 18.12 -20.16
C GLU A 3 5.66 16.82 -19.35
N PHE A 4 5.31 16.89 -18.06
CA PHE A 4 5.30 15.75 -17.15
C PHE A 4 3.92 15.54 -16.55
N PHE A 5 3.58 14.27 -16.35
CA PHE A 5 2.38 13.84 -15.65
C PHE A 5 2.75 13.04 -14.42
N TRP A 6 1.93 13.17 -13.37
CA TRP A 6 2.08 12.36 -12.18
C TRP A 6 1.57 10.95 -12.44
N ASN A 7 2.42 9.95 -12.30
CA ASN A 7 2.03 8.55 -12.44
C ASN A 7 1.23 8.11 -11.22
N SER A 8 -0.01 7.69 -11.41
CA SER A 8 -0.88 7.18 -10.34
C SER A 8 -0.59 5.74 -9.94
N GLY A 9 0.27 5.03 -10.67
CA GLY A 9 0.53 3.61 -10.48
C GLY A 9 -0.64 2.70 -10.87
N ILE A 10 -1.65 3.23 -11.57
CA ILE A 10 -2.79 2.45 -12.08
C ILE A 10 -2.51 2.09 -13.54
N PHE A 11 -2.42 0.80 -13.82
CA PHE A 11 -2.14 0.27 -15.14
C PHE A 11 -3.28 -0.62 -15.63
N VAL A 12 -3.61 -0.52 -16.93
CA VAL A 12 -4.56 -1.39 -17.61
C VAL A 12 -3.85 -2.06 -18.76
N TRP A 13 -3.87 -3.38 -18.80
CA TRP A 13 -3.11 -4.18 -19.77
C TRP A 13 -3.99 -5.17 -20.51
N GLN A 14 -3.58 -5.46 -21.75
CA GLN A 14 -3.90 -6.73 -22.35
C GLN A 14 -2.89 -7.78 -21.84
N ALA A 15 -3.36 -8.92 -21.32
CA ALA A 15 -2.50 -9.92 -20.68
C ALA A 15 -1.34 -10.41 -21.58
N GLY A 16 -1.60 -10.59 -22.87
CA GLY A 16 -0.55 -10.96 -23.84
C GLY A 16 0.53 -9.88 -23.98
N VAL A 17 0.12 -8.61 -24.02
CA VAL A 17 1.05 -7.49 -24.19
C VAL A 17 1.97 -7.34 -22.97
N ILE A 18 1.43 -7.35 -21.76
CA ILE A 18 2.28 -7.23 -20.57
C ILE A 18 3.24 -8.43 -20.44
N LYS A 19 2.80 -9.63 -20.80
CA LYS A 19 3.65 -10.81 -20.82
C LYS A 19 4.83 -10.63 -21.77
N GLU A 20 4.59 -10.23 -23.03
CA GLU A 20 5.62 -9.93 -24.02
C GLU A 20 6.62 -8.87 -23.53
N GLU A 21 6.12 -7.77 -22.94
CA GLU A 21 6.96 -6.69 -22.44
C GLU A 21 7.82 -7.13 -21.25
N MET A 22 7.26 -7.94 -20.34
CA MET A 22 8.02 -8.51 -19.23
C MET A 22 9.09 -9.49 -19.72
N GLU A 23 8.78 -10.35 -20.69
CA GLU A 23 9.75 -11.27 -21.30
C GLU A 23 10.88 -10.53 -22.01
N LYS A 24 10.58 -9.38 -22.61
CA LYS A 24 11.55 -8.55 -23.31
C LYS A 24 12.48 -7.78 -22.38
N TYR A 25 11.95 -7.18 -21.30
CA TYR A 25 12.68 -6.22 -20.50
C TYR A 25 13.17 -6.72 -19.13
N ILE A 26 12.54 -7.79 -18.62
CA ILE A 26 12.87 -8.41 -17.33
C ILE A 26 12.82 -9.94 -17.41
N PRO A 27 13.53 -10.54 -18.41
CA PRO A 27 13.51 -11.99 -18.64
C PRO A 27 14.01 -12.80 -17.45
N GLU A 28 14.85 -12.22 -16.59
CA GLU A 28 15.32 -12.84 -15.34
C GLU A 28 14.19 -13.09 -14.34
N ILE A 29 13.15 -12.27 -14.36
CA ILE A 29 11.97 -12.47 -13.52
C ILE A 29 11.01 -13.46 -14.18
N THR A 30 10.71 -13.29 -15.45
CA THR A 30 9.72 -14.15 -16.14
C THR A 30 10.12 -15.61 -16.16
N ARG A 31 11.40 -15.92 -16.33
CA ARG A 31 11.94 -17.29 -16.29
C ARG A 31 11.72 -18.03 -14.97
N LEU A 32 11.62 -17.30 -13.85
CA LEU A 32 11.33 -17.91 -12.55
C LEU A 32 9.93 -18.55 -12.50
N PHE A 33 9.05 -18.11 -13.39
CA PHE A 33 7.68 -18.58 -13.52
C PHE A 33 7.50 -19.60 -14.64
N ASP A 34 8.57 -20.03 -15.32
CA ASP A 34 8.49 -21.08 -16.35
C ASP A 34 7.96 -22.39 -15.73
N GLY A 35 6.97 -22.99 -16.38
CA GLY A 35 6.31 -24.21 -15.89
C GLY A 35 5.16 -23.95 -14.90
N TRP A 36 4.74 -22.71 -14.71
CA TRP A 36 3.62 -22.34 -13.82
C TRP A 36 2.31 -23.06 -14.17
N GLU A 37 2.07 -23.36 -15.47
CA GLU A 37 0.87 -24.04 -15.92
C GLU A 37 0.70 -25.43 -15.28
N GLY A 38 1.81 -26.14 -15.05
CA GLY A 38 1.80 -27.44 -14.39
C GLY A 38 1.65 -27.39 -12.88
N ALA A 39 1.94 -26.24 -12.28
CA ALA A 39 1.83 -26.03 -10.84
C ALA A 39 0.46 -25.46 -10.42
N LEU A 40 -0.13 -24.59 -11.25
CA LEU A 40 -1.36 -23.86 -10.96
C LEU A 40 -2.54 -24.80 -10.66
N GLY A 41 -3.21 -24.58 -9.53
CA GLY A 41 -4.34 -25.38 -9.06
C GLY A 41 -3.97 -26.78 -8.54
N SER A 42 -2.67 -27.10 -8.46
CA SER A 42 -2.16 -28.35 -7.92
C SER A 42 -1.61 -28.20 -6.50
N SER A 43 -1.28 -29.31 -5.83
CA SER A 43 -0.61 -29.30 -4.53
C SER A 43 0.80 -28.68 -4.57
N ALA A 44 1.38 -28.53 -5.77
CA ALA A 44 2.71 -27.94 -5.98
C ALA A 44 2.68 -26.42 -6.10
N GLU A 45 1.53 -25.81 -6.28
CA GLU A 45 1.40 -24.36 -6.53
C GLU A 45 2.08 -23.50 -5.45
N LYS A 46 1.80 -23.78 -4.19
CA LYS A 46 2.35 -23.01 -3.07
C LYS A 46 3.90 -23.04 -3.07
N VAL A 47 4.47 -24.23 -3.22
CA VAL A 47 5.93 -24.40 -3.23
C VAL A 47 6.57 -23.72 -4.46
N PHE A 48 5.91 -23.83 -5.61
CA PHE A 48 6.35 -23.17 -6.82
C PHE A 48 6.39 -21.63 -6.67
N VAL A 49 5.31 -21.06 -6.16
CA VAL A 49 5.19 -19.60 -5.94
C VAL A 49 6.22 -19.13 -4.91
N GLU A 50 6.34 -19.80 -3.77
CA GLU A 50 7.32 -19.47 -2.72
C GLU A 50 8.75 -19.46 -3.27
N ARG A 51 9.13 -20.46 -4.07
CA ARG A 51 10.42 -20.53 -4.74
C ARG A 51 10.64 -19.37 -5.69
N ALA A 52 9.69 -19.14 -6.61
CA ALA A 52 9.80 -18.08 -7.61
C ALA A 52 9.98 -16.70 -6.94
N TYR A 53 9.20 -16.40 -5.89
CA TYR A 53 9.32 -15.13 -5.17
C TYR A 53 10.57 -15.03 -4.29
N THR A 54 11.12 -16.15 -3.81
CA THR A 54 12.38 -16.15 -3.04
C THR A 54 13.55 -15.73 -3.92
N ASP A 55 13.58 -16.20 -5.16
CA ASP A 55 14.64 -15.90 -6.13
C ASP A 55 14.41 -14.60 -6.91
N CYS A 56 13.20 -14.01 -6.78
CA CYS A 56 12.80 -12.83 -7.53
C CYS A 56 13.52 -11.56 -7.01
N VAL A 57 14.12 -10.82 -7.92
CA VAL A 57 14.68 -9.49 -7.60
C VAL A 57 13.55 -8.50 -7.32
N LYS A 58 13.77 -7.59 -6.36
CA LYS A 58 12.82 -6.51 -6.05
C LYS A 58 12.96 -5.42 -7.09
N LEU A 59 12.08 -5.43 -8.08
CA LEU A 59 12.03 -4.45 -9.15
C LEU A 59 10.59 -4.00 -9.38
N SER A 60 10.36 -2.68 -9.33
CA SER A 60 9.05 -2.12 -9.71
C SER A 60 8.81 -2.29 -11.20
N ILE A 61 7.56 -2.54 -11.60
CA ILE A 61 7.12 -2.56 -13.00
C ILE A 61 7.44 -1.24 -13.71
N ASP A 62 7.45 -0.12 -12.98
CA ASP A 62 7.79 1.18 -13.52
C ASP A 62 9.21 1.18 -14.10
N TYR A 63 10.20 0.76 -13.30
CA TYR A 63 11.60 0.70 -13.71
C TYR A 63 11.90 -0.52 -14.61
N GLY A 64 11.21 -1.61 -14.39
CA GLY A 64 11.45 -2.85 -15.14
C GLY A 64 10.91 -2.80 -16.56
N VAL A 65 9.74 -2.20 -16.75
CA VAL A 65 9.01 -2.22 -18.03
C VAL A 65 8.62 -0.82 -18.48
N MET A 66 7.94 -0.02 -17.64
CA MET A 66 7.29 1.21 -18.07
C MET A 66 8.25 2.27 -18.59
N GLU A 67 9.44 2.41 -18.00
CA GLU A 67 10.46 3.34 -18.48
C GLU A 67 11.15 2.89 -19.77
N LYS A 68 10.95 1.63 -20.19
CA LYS A 68 11.65 1.04 -21.33
C LYS A 68 10.75 0.78 -22.54
N THR A 69 9.44 0.57 -22.27
CA THR A 69 8.50 0.23 -23.34
C THR A 69 8.12 1.46 -24.16
N ASP A 70 7.97 1.28 -25.45
CA ASP A 70 7.41 2.23 -26.42
C ASP A 70 5.90 2.00 -26.67
N ARG A 71 5.29 1.02 -25.98
CA ARG A 71 3.87 0.62 -26.13
C ARG A 71 2.97 1.20 -25.06
N ALA A 72 3.49 2.07 -24.19
CA ALA A 72 2.70 2.71 -23.14
C ALA A 72 1.88 3.88 -23.69
N TRP A 73 0.62 3.95 -23.29
CA TRP A 73 -0.27 5.07 -23.54
C TRP A 73 -0.66 5.71 -22.20
N LEU A 74 -0.70 7.02 -22.18
CA LEU A 74 -1.11 7.78 -21.00
C LEU A 74 -2.48 8.40 -21.24
N TYR A 75 -3.39 8.21 -20.28
CA TYR A 75 -4.68 8.88 -20.26
C TYR A 75 -4.67 9.97 -19.17
N PRO A 76 -4.57 11.26 -19.53
CA PRO A 76 -4.56 12.33 -18.54
C PRO A 76 -5.94 12.49 -17.91
N VAL A 77 -5.99 12.52 -16.59
CA VAL A 77 -7.23 12.66 -15.82
C VAL A 77 -7.11 13.80 -14.83
N HIS A 78 -8.23 14.47 -14.55
CA HIS A 78 -8.36 15.57 -13.60
C HIS A 78 -9.31 15.17 -12.48
N PHE A 79 -8.93 14.20 -11.67
CA PHE A 79 -9.64 13.88 -10.44
C PHE A 79 -8.68 14.05 -9.25
N GLY A 80 -9.23 14.26 -8.06
CA GLY A 80 -8.42 14.29 -6.85
C GLY A 80 -7.73 12.95 -6.64
N TRP A 81 -6.39 12.95 -6.67
CA TRP A 81 -5.58 11.80 -6.32
C TRP A 81 -5.01 11.97 -4.92
N SER A 82 -5.16 10.97 -4.08
CA SER A 82 -4.52 10.92 -2.77
C SER A 82 -4.11 9.48 -2.46
N GLU A 83 -2.86 9.28 -2.11
CA GLU A 83 -2.38 8.01 -1.57
C GLU A 83 -2.90 7.76 -0.16
N ASN A 84 -3.50 8.77 0.45
CA ASN A 84 -4.01 8.71 1.81
C ASN A 84 -5.40 8.07 1.83
N PHE A 85 -5.45 6.83 2.29
CA PHE A 85 -6.69 6.05 2.47
C PHE A 85 -7.79 6.80 3.25
N TYR A 86 -7.40 7.67 4.17
CA TYR A 86 -8.33 8.43 5.01
C TYR A 86 -9.01 9.60 4.32
N SER A 87 -8.60 9.99 3.12
CA SER A 87 -9.30 11.03 2.36
C SER A 87 -10.72 10.59 1.93
N SER A 88 -10.98 9.28 1.90
CA SER A 88 -12.30 8.69 1.63
C SER A 88 -13.20 8.63 2.88
N ILE A 89 -12.67 8.90 4.08
CA ILE A 89 -13.45 8.92 5.31
C ILE A 89 -14.10 10.29 5.42
N SER A 90 -15.40 10.36 5.20
CA SER A 90 -16.16 11.61 5.06
C SER A 90 -16.50 12.31 6.39
N ASN A 91 -16.23 11.68 7.53
CA ASN A 91 -16.61 12.21 8.85
C ASN A 91 -15.46 13.01 9.47
N LYS A 92 -15.42 14.30 9.16
CA LYS A 92 -14.52 15.27 9.78
C LYS A 92 -15.31 16.10 10.78
N ASP A 93 -14.82 16.19 12.01
CA ASP A 93 -15.42 17.06 13.04
C ASP A 93 -15.00 18.54 12.85
N SER A 94 -15.53 19.43 13.72
CA SER A 94 -15.24 20.88 13.71
C SER A 94 -13.76 21.21 13.94
N ASP A 95 -13.04 20.36 14.66
CA ASP A 95 -11.61 20.52 14.99
C ASP A 95 -10.69 19.85 13.96
N GLY A 96 -11.28 19.28 12.92
CA GLY A 96 -10.57 18.70 11.81
C GLY A 96 -10.12 17.25 12.02
N ASN A 97 -10.58 16.59 13.09
CA ASN A 97 -10.31 15.19 13.32
C ASN A 97 -11.16 14.32 12.38
N ILE A 98 -10.58 13.22 11.92
CA ILE A 98 -11.22 12.21 11.08
C ILE A 98 -11.19 10.90 11.83
N ALA A 99 -12.36 10.29 12.08
CA ALA A 99 -12.45 8.98 12.70
C ALA A 99 -13.29 8.03 11.86
N ASN A 100 -12.85 6.79 11.75
CA ASN A 100 -13.61 5.74 11.05
C ASN A 100 -14.60 4.98 11.96
N THR A 101 -14.84 5.49 13.16
CA THR A 101 -15.81 4.99 14.14
C THR A 101 -16.56 6.15 14.79
N SER A 102 -17.79 5.90 15.23
CA SER A 102 -18.56 6.82 16.06
C SER A 102 -18.26 6.68 17.56
N LYS A 103 -17.58 5.61 17.96
CA LYS A 103 -17.22 5.34 19.38
C LYS A 103 -15.88 5.97 19.72
N VAL A 104 -15.84 7.31 19.65
CA VAL A 104 -14.65 8.11 19.96
C VAL A 104 -15.02 9.30 20.82
N ILE A 105 -14.24 9.55 21.88
CA ILE A 105 -14.32 10.74 22.74
C ILE A 105 -13.02 11.51 22.56
N LEU A 106 -13.12 12.76 22.10
CA LEU A 106 -11.99 13.64 21.83
C LEU A 106 -12.06 14.86 22.76
N GLN A 107 -10.93 15.20 23.40
CA GLN A 107 -10.80 16.37 24.26
C GLN A 107 -9.54 17.16 23.94
N ASN A 108 -9.68 18.35 23.40
CA ASN A 108 -8.56 19.18 22.94
C ASN A 108 -7.69 18.49 21.88
N ASP A 109 -8.34 17.72 21.01
CA ASP A 109 -7.72 16.97 19.92
C ASP A 109 -7.97 17.69 18.61
N LYS A 110 -6.95 17.90 17.77
CA LYS A 110 -7.05 18.64 16.52
C LYS A 110 -6.36 17.94 15.37
N ARG A 111 -7.03 17.92 14.23
CA ARG A 111 -6.49 17.46 12.94
C ARG A 111 -5.91 16.03 12.97
N ASN A 112 -6.41 15.18 13.84
CA ASN A 112 -5.98 13.80 13.96
C ASN A 112 -6.70 12.89 12.97
N ILE A 113 -6.08 11.79 12.62
CA ILE A 113 -6.66 10.70 11.85
C ILE A 113 -6.72 9.49 12.75
N ILE A 114 -7.92 8.99 13.02
CA ILE A 114 -8.18 7.93 13.98
C ILE A 114 -8.84 6.76 13.26
N LEU A 115 -8.13 5.66 13.20
CA LEU A 115 -8.56 4.46 12.51
C LEU A 115 -8.58 3.29 13.49
N THR A 116 -9.69 2.57 13.58
CA THR A 116 -9.78 1.33 14.35
C THR A 116 -10.34 0.21 13.49
N LYS A 117 -9.83 -1.01 13.69
CA LYS A 117 -10.39 -2.24 13.11
C LYS A 117 -11.68 -2.62 13.83
N ASP A 118 -11.72 -2.51 15.15
CA ASP A 118 -12.89 -2.78 15.96
C ASP A 118 -13.78 -1.54 16.11
N LYS A 119 -14.90 -1.51 15.39
CA LYS A 119 -15.84 -0.39 15.41
C LYS A 119 -16.65 -0.29 16.71
N GLU A 120 -16.65 -1.33 17.52
CA GLU A 120 -17.35 -1.37 18.81
C GLU A 120 -16.47 -0.89 19.96
N LYS A 121 -15.16 -0.82 19.76
CA LYS A 121 -14.20 -0.32 20.75
C LYS A 121 -14.34 1.18 20.96
N LEU A 122 -14.46 1.60 22.22
CA LEU A 122 -14.42 3.01 22.56
C LEU A 122 -12.99 3.51 22.61
N LEU A 123 -12.70 4.55 21.84
CA LEU A 123 -11.44 5.25 21.85
C LEU A 123 -11.59 6.58 22.61
N ILE A 124 -10.72 6.84 23.57
CA ILE A 124 -10.70 8.10 24.32
C ILE A 124 -9.31 8.73 24.15
N LEU A 125 -9.29 9.91 23.54
CA LEU A 125 -8.06 10.64 23.26
C LEU A 125 -8.14 12.03 23.88
N ARG A 126 -6.98 12.59 24.26
CA ARG A 126 -6.90 13.94 24.82
C ARG A 126 -5.58 14.60 24.48
N GLY A 127 -5.67 15.79 23.89
CA GLY A 127 -4.53 16.67 23.66
C GLY A 127 -3.63 16.23 22.52
N LEU A 128 -4.12 15.40 21.58
CA LEU A 128 -3.40 15.03 20.36
C LEU A 128 -3.64 16.08 19.27
N GLU A 129 -2.59 16.43 18.56
CA GLU A 129 -2.64 17.37 17.44
C GLU A 129 -1.77 16.86 16.30
N ASP A 130 -2.34 16.88 15.07
CA ASP A 130 -1.68 16.41 13.84
C ASP A 130 -1.10 14.99 13.96
N CYS A 131 -1.83 14.08 14.59
CA CYS A 131 -1.42 12.70 14.79
C CYS A 131 -2.24 11.72 13.93
N ILE A 132 -1.63 10.58 13.64
CA ILE A 132 -2.29 9.38 13.15
C ILE A 132 -2.36 8.38 14.30
N VAL A 133 -3.56 7.88 14.59
CA VAL A 133 -3.83 6.82 15.56
C VAL A 133 -4.42 5.66 14.79
N VAL A 134 -3.75 4.52 14.80
CA VAL A 134 -4.23 3.28 14.17
C VAL A 134 -4.28 2.19 15.23
N ASP A 135 -5.48 1.74 15.52
CA ASP A 135 -5.77 0.67 16.47
C ASP A 135 -6.25 -0.56 15.72
N THR A 136 -5.48 -1.62 15.80
CA THR A 136 -5.82 -2.94 15.28
C THR A 136 -6.13 -3.91 16.42
N GLU A 137 -6.26 -5.19 16.13
CA GLU A 137 -6.52 -6.21 17.14
C GLU A 137 -5.37 -6.35 18.13
N ASP A 138 -4.13 -6.21 17.65
CA ASP A 138 -2.90 -6.54 18.38
C ASP A 138 -1.84 -5.44 18.32
N VAL A 139 -2.07 -4.35 17.57
CA VAL A 139 -1.13 -3.24 17.44
C VAL A 139 -1.84 -1.91 17.60
N LEU A 140 -1.27 -1.02 18.40
CA LEU A 140 -1.62 0.38 18.46
C LEU A 140 -0.44 1.21 17.96
N LEU A 141 -0.66 1.99 16.90
CA LEU A 141 0.28 2.97 16.37
C LEU A 141 -0.21 4.39 16.67
N ILE A 142 0.65 5.22 17.21
CA ILE A 142 0.43 6.66 17.35
C ILE A 142 1.69 7.38 16.85
N CYS A 143 1.57 8.20 15.83
CA CYS A 143 2.68 8.98 15.30
C CYS A 143 2.23 10.32 14.73
N PRO A 144 3.13 11.32 14.58
CA PRO A 144 2.84 12.55 13.87
C PRO A 144 2.35 12.29 12.44
N ARG A 145 1.43 13.11 11.97
CA ARG A 145 0.79 12.93 10.67
C ARG A 145 1.73 13.18 9.49
N ASP A 146 2.74 14.01 9.66
CA ASP A 146 3.75 14.37 8.68
C ASP A 146 5.04 13.56 8.82
N ASP A 147 5.04 12.53 9.68
CA ASP A 147 6.21 11.68 9.88
C ASP A 147 6.55 10.92 8.59
N LYS A 148 7.61 11.38 7.92
CA LYS A 148 8.15 10.74 6.71
C LYS A 148 8.81 9.39 7.02
N GLN A 149 9.11 9.11 8.29
CA GLN A 149 9.80 7.90 8.75
C GLN A 149 8.82 6.81 9.24
N TYR A 150 7.50 7.03 9.16
CA TYR A 150 6.53 6.03 9.61
C TYR A 150 6.76 4.63 8.98
N LYS A 151 7.28 4.59 7.74
CA LYS A 151 7.62 3.33 7.06
C LYS A 151 8.78 2.59 7.75
N GLU A 152 9.74 3.31 8.29
CA GLU A 152 10.84 2.73 9.07
C GLU A 152 10.33 2.19 10.41
N LEU A 153 9.42 2.92 11.06
CA LEU A 153 8.75 2.48 12.27
C LEU A 153 7.98 1.18 12.05
N VAL A 154 7.19 1.09 10.98
CA VAL A 154 6.48 -0.15 10.61
C VAL A 154 7.47 -1.27 10.26
N ASN A 155 8.58 -0.96 9.57
CA ASN A 155 9.61 -1.94 9.26
C ASN A 155 10.33 -2.49 10.50
N SER A 156 10.32 -1.78 11.64
CA SER A 156 10.90 -2.30 12.88
C SER A 156 10.18 -3.54 13.42
N THR A 157 8.92 -3.79 13.00
CA THR A 157 8.22 -5.07 13.30
C THR A 157 8.86 -6.28 12.63
N ARG A 158 9.80 -6.06 11.68
CA ARG A 158 10.57 -7.15 11.05
C ARG A 158 11.74 -7.67 11.90
N MET A 159 11.98 -7.05 13.04
CA MET A 159 12.97 -7.55 13.99
C MET A 159 12.53 -8.89 14.59
N PRO A 160 13.48 -9.75 14.98
CA PRO A 160 13.16 -11.00 15.66
C PRO A 160 12.30 -10.78 16.91
N GLY A 161 11.27 -11.60 17.09
CA GLY A 161 10.33 -11.51 18.21
C GLY A 161 9.02 -10.76 17.88
N TYR A 162 8.94 -10.11 16.71
CA TYR A 162 7.72 -9.40 16.27
C TYR A 162 7.01 -10.08 15.08
N ASP A 163 7.33 -11.35 14.80
CA ASP A 163 6.86 -12.06 13.59
C ASP A 163 5.33 -12.13 13.46
N LYS A 164 4.61 -12.18 14.59
CA LYS A 164 3.15 -12.21 14.59
C LYS A 164 2.48 -10.89 14.22
N TYR A 165 3.25 -9.79 14.16
CA TYR A 165 2.73 -8.44 13.85
C TYR A 165 3.08 -7.98 12.41
N ARG A 166 3.50 -8.91 11.56
CA ARG A 166 3.85 -8.64 10.15
C ARG A 166 2.67 -8.75 9.21
#